data_b7ba506b26431ce91a528f9de8827aa2
#
_entry.id   b7ba506b26431ce91a528f9de8827aa2
#
_cell.length_a   1.000
_cell.length_b   1.000
_cell.length_c   1.000
_cell.angle_alpha   90.00
_cell.angle_beta   90.00
_cell.angle_gamma   90.00
#
_symmetry.space_group_name_H-M   'P 1'
#
loop_
_entity.id
_entity.type
_entity.pdbx_description
1 polymer ?
#
loop_
_entity_poly.entity_id
_entity_poly.type
_entity_poly.pdbx_seq_one_letter_code
_entity_poly.pdbx_strand_id
1 'polypeptide(L)'
;GVEVTKKAVRRERIGHLALAVPVVHIWYLRSIPSKISYLLGYTTKELEQLVYYEKYVVLNPGSSGKKYGELIDENEFLDLDIDFGIDAVSDKEIDDDNYFTASMGGEAIKELLTNLDVVSVITELLEIVNNKSTSISKKDEALKRLRILKKFDPRIEKKIFNKPEWMVLSI
;
A
#
# COMPACT_ATOMS: atom_id res chain seq x y z
N GLY A 1 40.24 7.40 15.89
CA GLY A 1 40.85 8.02 14.73
C GLY A 1 40.37 7.43 13.41
N VAL A 2 40.26 8.24 12.41
CA VAL A 2 39.93 7.80 11.05
C VAL A 2 41.22 7.49 10.30
N GLU A 3 41.31 6.29 9.72
CA GLU A 3 42.45 5.88 8.91
C GLU A 3 42.59 6.78 7.66
N VAL A 4 43.76 7.33 7.42
CA VAL A 4 44.02 8.12 6.23
C VAL A 4 44.39 7.21 5.05
N THR A 5 43.48 7.16 4.06
CA THR A 5 43.63 6.31 2.87
C THR A 5 43.68 7.14 1.59
N LYS A 6 44.23 6.56 0.52
CA LYS A 6 44.22 7.16 -0.81
C LYS A 6 42.78 7.44 -1.28
N LYS A 7 42.59 8.49 -2.09
CA LYS A 7 41.28 8.89 -2.64
C LYS A 7 40.58 7.75 -3.41
N ALA A 8 41.34 6.95 -4.16
CA ALA A 8 40.81 5.78 -4.88
C ALA A 8 40.18 4.77 -3.92
N VAL A 9 40.86 4.40 -2.84
CA VAL A 9 40.39 3.42 -1.85
C VAL A 9 39.08 3.89 -1.21
N ARG A 10 38.92 5.18 -0.90
CA ARG A 10 37.69 5.72 -0.34
C ARG A 10 36.50 5.68 -1.32
N ARG A 11 36.76 5.79 -2.62
CA ARG A 11 35.74 5.72 -3.67
C ARG A 11 35.32 4.29 -3.98
N GLU A 12 36.18 3.32 -3.74
CA GLU A 12 35.92 1.90 -3.97
C GLU A 12 35.21 1.24 -2.78
N ARG A 13 35.17 1.88 -1.62
CA ARG A 13 34.45 1.39 -0.45
C ARG A 13 32.95 1.49 -0.70
N ILE A 14 32.29 0.35 -0.75
CA ILE A 14 30.84 0.22 -0.84
C ILE A 14 30.30 0.01 0.56
N GLY A 15 29.42 0.90 0.98
CA GLY A 15 28.63 0.74 2.20
C GLY A 15 27.21 0.33 1.86
N HIS A 16 26.50 -0.23 2.83
CA HIS A 16 25.07 -0.48 2.74
C HIS A 16 24.38 0.03 4.00
N LEU A 17 23.12 0.39 3.84
CA LEU A 17 22.20 0.74 4.92
C LEU A 17 21.10 -0.30 4.97
N ALA A 18 20.96 -0.95 6.14
CA ALA A 18 19.80 -1.77 6.42
C ALA A 18 18.66 -0.87 6.89
N LEU A 19 17.49 -0.98 6.24
CA LEU A 19 16.30 -0.24 6.66
C LEU A 19 15.67 -0.94 7.87
N ALA A 20 15.27 -0.18 8.88
CA ALA A 20 14.56 -0.74 10.05
C ALA A 20 13.11 -1.11 9.70
N VAL A 21 12.51 -0.36 8.76
CA VAL A 21 11.13 -0.55 8.27
C VAL A 21 11.09 -0.36 6.75
N PRO A 22 10.11 -0.93 6.05
CA PRO A 22 9.89 -0.68 4.64
C PRO A 22 9.67 0.81 4.34
N VAL A 23 10.22 1.31 3.24
CA VAL A 23 10.12 2.72 2.83
C VAL A 23 9.54 2.80 1.43
N VAL A 24 8.50 3.62 1.27
CA VAL A 24 7.87 3.84 -0.03
C VAL A 24 8.79 4.62 -0.96
N HIS A 25 9.01 4.10 -2.17
CA HIS A 25 9.88 4.74 -3.14
C HIS A 25 9.23 6.02 -3.69
N ILE A 26 9.91 7.15 -3.54
CA ILE A 26 9.40 8.48 -3.89
C ILE A 26 8.98 8.62 -5.36
N TRP A 27 9.61 7.91 -6.28
CA TRP A 27 9.25 7.94 -7.70
C TRP A 27 7.86 7.36 -7.99
N TYR A 28 7.38 6.46 -7.15
CA TYR A 28 6.05 5.86 -7.30
C TYR A 28 4.99 6.58 -6.46
N LEU A 29 5.42 7.24 -5.38
CA LEU A 29 4.56 8.04 -4.52
C LEU A 29 4.24 9.40 -5.14
N ARG A 30 5.27 10.18 -5.50
CA ARG A 30 5.15 11.59 -5.94
C ARG A 30 5.23 11.79 -7.45
N SER A 31 5.22 10.74 -8.26
CA SER A 31 5.05 10.90 -9.70
C SER A 31 3.68 11.49 -10.04
N ILE A 32 3.58 12.21 -11.12
CA ILE A 32 2.30 12.74 -11.63
C ILE A 32 1.97 12.01 -12.92
N PRO A 33 0.98 11.11 -12.90
CA PRO A 33 0.16 10.66 -11.77
C PRO A 33 0.90 9.69 -10.83
N SER A 34 0.55 9.68 -9.53
CA SER A 34 1.09 8.72 -8.57
C SER A 34 0.69 7.30 -8.92
N LYS A 35 1.66 6.42 -9.10
CA LYS A 35 1.40 5.03 -9.49
C LYS A 35 0.74 4.24 -8.36
N ILE A 36 1.20 4.44 -7.13
CA ILE A 36 0.64 3.78 -5.94
C ILE A 36 -0.81 4.25 -5.71
N SER A 37 -1.08 5.56 -5.84
CA SER A 37 -2.43 6.11 -5.76
C SER A 37 -3.38 5.43 -6.75
N TYR A 38 -2.98 5.27 -8.00
CA TYR A 38 -3.81 4.60 -9.01
C TYR A 38 -3.98 3.10 -8.77
N LEU A 39 -2.98 2.42 -8.22
CA LEU A 39 -3.11 1.00 -7.86
C LEU A 39 -4.09 0.80 -6.71
N LEU A 40 -3.87 1.50 -5.61
CA LEU A 40 -4.65 1.33 -4.38
C LEU A 40 -5.99 2.06 -4.40
N GLY A 41 -6.13 3.12 -5.22
CA GLY A 41 -7.36 3.90 -5.31
C GLY A 41 -7.48 5.03 -4.28
N TYR A 42 -6.44 5.33 -3.53
CA TYR A 42 -6.40 6.47 -2.63
C TYR A 42 -6.10 7.77 -3.38
N THR A 43 -6.58 8.89 -2.85
CA THR A 43 -6.11 10.20 -3.29
C THR A 43 -4.66 10.42 -2.88
N THR A 44 -3.95 11.34 -3.54
CA THR A 44 -2.56 11.65 -3.20
C THR A 44 -2.42 12.12 -1.75
N LYS A 45 -3.41 12.89 -1.25
CA LYS A 45 -3.42 13.39 0.12
C LYS A 45 -3.58 12.24 1.14
N GLU A 46 -4.51 11.34 0.91
CA GLU A 46 -4.72 10.15 1.77
C GLU A 46 -3.47 9.27 1.81
N LEU A 47 -2.86 9.06 0.64
CA LEU A 47 -1.63 8.28 0.55
C LEU A 47 -0.46 8.95 1.29
N GLU A 48 -0.34 10.28 1.21
CA GLU A 48 0.68 11.02 1.96
C GLU A 48 0.42 10.93 3.47
N GLN A 49 -0.81 11.08 3.93
CA GLN A 49 -1.17 10.93 5.34
C GLN A 49 -0.81 9.54 5.87
N LEU A 50 -1.05 8.48 5.09
CA LEU A 50 -0.68 7.12 5.46
C LEU A 50 0.83 6.93 5.51
N VAL A 51 1.56 7.37 4.48
CA VAL A 51 3.01 7.20 4.37
C VAL A 51 3.78 8.00 5.43
N TYR A 52 3.29 9.20 5.78
CA TYR A 52 3.92 10.07 6.77
C TYR A 52 3.41 9.89 8.20
N TYR A 53 2.74 8.77 8.49
CA TYR A 53 2.31 8.39 9.83
C TYR A 53 1.27 9.33 10.46
N GLU A 54 0.41 9.93 9.64
CA GLU A 54 -0.69 10.78 10.12
C GLU A 54 -2.01 9.99 10.30
N LYS A 55 -2.17 8.88 9.55
CA LYS A 55 -3.36 8.02 9.59
C LYS A 55 -2.99 6.56 9.55
N TYR A 56 -3.86 5.74 10.13
CA TYR A 56 -3.83 4.29 10.03
C TYR A 56 -4.69 3.81 8.86
N VAL A 57 -4.36 2.64 8.32
CA VAL A 57 -5.20 1.91 7.39
C VAL A 57 -5.58 0.56 7.98
N VAL A 58 -6.84 0.20 7.88
CA VAL A 58 -7.36 -1.08 8.36
C VAL A 58 -6.88 -2.20 7.44
N LEU A 59 -6.12 -3.13 7.98
CA LEU A 59 -5.60 -4.32 7.29
C LEU A 59 -6.45 -5.56 7.57
N ASN A 60 -6.95 -5.66 8.78
CA ASN A 60 -7.96 -6.66 9.13
C ASN A 60 -9.10 -5.98 9.90
N PRO A 61 -10.32 -5.96 9.38
CA PRO A 61 -11.44 -5.33 10.06
C PRO A 61 -11.96 -6.15 11.27
N GLY A 62 -11.72 -7.46 11.31
CA GLY A 62 -12.29 -8.32 12.35
C GLY A 62 -13.78 -8.08 12.54
N SER A 63 -14.23 -7.94 13.79
CA SER A 63 -15.61 -7.63 14.18
C SER A 63 -15.91 -6.14 14.32
N SER A 64 -14.98 -5.24 13.95
CA SER A 64 -15.09 -3.79 14.18
C SER A 64 -16.11 -3.05 13.31
N GLY A 65 -16.68 -3.71 12.29
CA GLY A 65 -17.58 -3.09 11.33
C GLY A 65 -16.91 -2.15 10.32
N LYS A 66 -15.60 -2.02 10.37
CA LYS A 66 -14.78 -1.27 9.39
C LYS A 66 -14.58 -2.07 8.11
N LYS A 67 -13.99 -1.42 7.10
CA LYS A 67 -13.66 -2.07 5.82
C LYS A 67 -12.16 -2.17 5.65
N TYR A 68 -11.72 -3.23 4.98
CA TYR A 68 -10.34 -3.35 4.53
C TYR A 68 -9.94 -2.13 3.70
N GLY A 69 -8.79 -1.52 4.02
CA GLY A 69 -8.29 -0.34 3.34
C GLY A 69 -8.95 0.99 3.78
N GLU A 70 -9.81 1.01 4.80
CA GLU A 70 -10.36 2.25 5.35
C GLU A 70 -9.30 3.00 6.15
N LEU A 71 -9.24 4.33 5.96
CA LEU A 71 -8.32 5.19 6.71
C LEU A 71 -9.00 5.70 7.98
N ILE A 72 -8.32 5.56 9.11
CA ILE A 72 -8.79 5.96 10.44
C ILE A 72 -7.77 6.87 11.12
N ASP A 73 -8.24 7.66 12.06
CA ASP A 73 -7.40 8.51 12.89
C ASP A 73 -6.85 7.74 14.09
N GLU A 74 -5.83 8.29 14.77
CA GLU A 74 -5.18 7.66 15.90
C GLU A 74 -6.16 7.38 17.07
N ASN A 75 -7.05 8.30 17.39
CA ASN A 75 -8.04 8.09 18.45
C ASN A 75 -8.99 6.94 18.11
N GLU A 76 -9.48 6.92 16.88
CA GLU A 76 -10.35 5.84 16.39
C GLU A 76 -9.62 4.48 16.36
N PHE A 77 -8.34 4.48 16.01
CA PHE A 77 -7.50 3.28 16.08
C PHE A 77 -7.40 2.75 17.51
N LEU A 78 -7.11 3.62 18.49
CA LEU A 78 -6.98 3.22 19.89
C LEU A 78 -8.29 2.64 20.45
N ASP A 79 -9.42 3.27 20.15
CA ASP A 79 -10.74 2.76 20.57
C ASP A 79 -11.03 1.38 19.98
N LEU A 80 -10.76 1.20 18.68
CA LEU A 80 -10.97 -0.09 18.00
C LEU A 80 -9.98 -1.17 18.44
N ASP A 81 -8.74 -0.82 18.74
CA ASP A 81 -7.74 -1.78 19.22
C ASP A 81 -8.06 -2.27 20.63
N ILE A 82 -8.59 -1.41 21.50
CA ILE A 82 -9.07 -1.79 22.84
C ILE A 82 -10.28 -2.72 22.75
N ASP A 83 -11.22 -2.44 21.86
CA ASP A 83 -12.49 -3.18 21.78
C ASP A 83 -12.37 -4.47 20.95
N PHE A 84 -11.56 -4.48 19.90
CA PHE A 84 -11.48 -5.54 18.89
C PHE A 84 -10.07 -5.98 18.53
N GLY A 85 -9.03 -5.44 19.17
CA GLY A 85 -7.65 -5.85 18.95
C GLY A 85 -7.32 -7.25 19.46
N ILE A 86 -6.12 -7.71 19.23
CA ILE A 86 -5.68 -9.06 19.58
C ILE A 86 -5.83 -9.35 21.08
N ASP A 87 -5.62 -8.37 21.94
CA ASP A 87 -5.74 -8.52 23.39
C ASP A 87 -7.20 -8.56 23.89
N ALA A 88 -8.15 -8.08 23.08
CA ALA A 88 -9.57 -8.10 23.37
C ALA A 88 -10.24 -9.45 23.04
N VAL A 89 -9.62 -10.21 22.13
CA VAL A 89 -10.13 -11.53 21.71
C VAL A 89 -9.60 -12.59 22.67
N SER A 90 -10.51 -13.37 23.28
CA SER A 90 -10.10 -14.42 24.23
C SER A 90 -9.34 -15.54 23.55
N ASP A 91 -8.33 -16.10 24.22
CA ASP A 91 -7.41 -17.17 23.77
C ASP A 91 -8.07 -18.40 23.08
N LYS A 92 -9.38 -18.54 23.16
CA LYS A 92 -10.13 -19.66 22.59
C LYS A 92 -10.75 -19.39 21.22
N GLU A 93 -10.74 -18.16 20.77
CA GLU A 93 -11.37 -17.70 19.52
C GLU A 93 -10.40 -17.03 18.56
N ILE A 94 -9.09 -17.16 18.79
CA ILE A 94 -8.07 -16.68 17.87
C ILE A 94 -8.04 -17.62 16.64
N ASP A 95 -9.07 -17.52 15.82
CA ASP A 95 -8.95 -17.81 14.41
C ASP A 95 -8.28 -16.57 13.78
N ASP A 96 -7.27 -16.76 12.96
CA ASP A 96 -6.36 -15.72 12.43
C ASP A 96 -7.07 -14.49 11.79
N ASP A 97 -8.36 -14.56 11.54
CA ASP A 97 -9.15 -13.55 10.84
C ASP A 97 -10.12 -12.73 11.71
N ASN A 98 -10.19 -12.96 13.02
CA ASN A 98 -11.28 -12.41 13.83
C ASN A 98 -10.91 -11.21 14.72
N TYR A 99 -9.67 -10.72 14.67
CA TYR A 99 -9.23 -9.54 15.42
C TYR A 99 -8.93 -8.35 14.51
N PHE A 100 -9.15 -7.15 15.06
CA PHE A 100 -8.87 -5.91 14.34
C PHE A 100 -7.36 -5.66 14.24
N THR A 101 -6.88 -5.32 13.05
CA THR A 101 -5.52 -4.78 12.86
C THR A 101 -5.52 -3.61 11.89
N ALA A 102 -4.74 -2.61 12.23
CA ALA A 102 -4.44 -1.49 11.36
C ALA A 102 -2.94 -1.14 11.43
N SER A 103 -2.41 -0.58 10.37
CA SER A 103 -1.00 -0.21 10.28
C SER A 103 -0.83 1.13 9.57
N MET A 104 0.38 1.68 9.59
CA MET A 104 0.71 2.94 8.93
C MET A 104 2.08 2.88 8.24
N GLY A 105 2.40 3.89 7.46
CA GLY A 105 3.71 4.02 6.82
C GLY A 105 3.97 3.04 5.69
N GLY A 106 5.25 2.73 5.48
CA GLY A 106 5.70 1.86 4.40
C GLY A 106 5.27 0.41 4.52
N GLU A 107 5.12 -0.12 5.75
CA GLU A 107 4.63 -1.47 5.99
C GLU A 107 3.20 -1.65 5.50
N ALA A 108 2.32 -0.73 5.90
CA ALA A 108 0.93 -0.74 5.47
C ALA A 108 0.80 -0.69 3.95
N ILE A 109 1.55 0.20 3.30
CA ILE A 109 1.57 0.29 1.82
C ILE A 109 2.08 -0.99 1.18
N LYS A 110 3.12 -1.61 1.74
CA LYS A 110 3.65 -2.89 1.24
C LYS A 110 2.60 -3.98 1.31
N GLU A 111 1.92 -4.09 2.43
CA GLU A 111 0.88 -5.10 2.64
C GLU A 111 -0.31 -4.88 1.71
N LEU A 112 -0.82 -3.65 1.59
CA LEU A 112 -1.88 -3.30 0.65
C LEU A 112 -1.51 -3.65 -0.80
N LEU A 113 -0.26 -3.40 -1.22
CA LEU A 113 0.20 -3.74 -2.56
C LEU A 113 0.40 -5.24 -2.76
N THR A 114 0.79 -5.98 -1.73
CA THR A 114 0.96 -7.44 -1.77
C THR A 114 -0.39 -8.15 -1.90
N ASN A 115 -1.39 -7.67 -1.14
CA ASN A 115 -2.73 -8.23 -1.11
C ASN A 115 -3.64 -7.70 -2.23
N LEU A 116 -3.12 -6.83 -3.11
CA LEU A 116 -3.90 -6.23 -4.19
C LEU A 116 -4.29 -7.26 -5.26
N ASP A 117 -5.58 -7.58 -5.35
CA ASP A 117 -6.11 -8.34 -6.48
C ASP A 117 -6.29 -7.45 -7.71
N VAL A 118 -5.23 -7.38 -8.50
CA VAL A 118 -5.20 -6.59 -9.75
C VAL A 118 -6.28 -7.01 -10.73
N VAL A 119 -6.62 -8.30 -10.78
CA VAL A 119 -7.60 -8.84 -11.72
C VAL A 119 -9.01 -8.38 -11.37
N SER A 120 -9.37 -8.46 -10.11
CA SER A 120 -10.67 -7.98 -9.60
C SER A 120 -10.84 -6.49 -9.86
N VAL A 121 -9.85 -5.69 -9.48
CA VAL A 121 -9.88 -4.23 -9.70
C VAL A 121 -9.99 -3.85 -11.18
N ILE A 122 -9.30 -4.57 -12.07
CA ILE A 122 -9.45 -4.35 -13.53
C ILE A 122 -10.88 -4.65 -13.98
N THR A 123 -11.48 -5.70 -13.47
CA THR A 123 -12.86 -6.09 -13.84
C THR A 123 -13.87 -5.03 -13.40
N GLU A 124 -13.79 -4.56 -12.17
CA GLU A 124 -14.63 -3.46 -11.64
C GLU A 124 -14.49 -2.18 -12.46
N LEU A 125 -13.26 -1.80 -12.81
CA LEU A 125 -13.01 -0.59 -13.61
C LEU A 125 -13.55 -0.74 -15.04
N LEU A 126 -13.52 -1.92 -15.63
CA LEU A 126 -14.12 -2.19 -16.93
C LEU A 126 -15.64 -2.07 -16.88
N GLU A 127 -16.29 -2.52 -15.81
CA GLU A 127 -17.72 -2.33 -15.60
C GLU A 127 -18.09 -0.85 -15.53
N ILE A 128 -17.32 -0.04 -14.79
CA ILE A 128 -17.52 1.41 -14.69
C ILE A 128 -17.40 2.08 -16.08
N VAL A 129 -16.42 1.69 -16.88
CA VAL A 129 -16.20 2.25 -18.21
C VAL A 129 -17.35 1.87 -19.17
N ASN A 130 -17.83 0.62 -19.10
CA ASN A 130 -18.88 0.09 -19.97
C ASN A 130 -20.29 0.57 -19.56
N ASN A 131 -20.47 0.99 -18.32
CA ASN A 131 -21.76 1.47 -17.85
C ASN A 131 -22.14 2.80 -18.52
N LYS A 132 -23.29 2.83 -19.20
CA LYS A 132 -23.78 4.02 -19.93
C LYS A 132 -24.20 5.16 -19.00
N SER A 133 -24.58 4.88 -17.76
CA SER A 133 -25.02 5.88 -16.77
C SER A 133 -23.86 6.59 -16.07
N THR A 134 -22.63 6.12 -16.19
CA THR A 134 -21.47 6.72 -15.55
C THR A 134 -21.04 8.02 -16.25
N SER A 135 -20.73 9.06 -15.47
CA SER A 135 -20.27 10.36 -16.00
C SER A 135 -18.95 10.21 -16.79
N ILE A 136 -18.76 11.08 -17.76
CA ILE A 136 -17.56 11.08 -18.64
C ILE A 136 -16.29 11.23 -17.79
N SER A 137 -16.30 12.09 -16.78
CA SER A 137 -15.16 12.31 -15.88
C SER A 137 -14.74 11.04 -15.14
N LYS A 138 -15.71 10.29 -14.58
CA LYS A 138 -15.43 9.01 -13.89
C LYS A 138 -14.90 7.95 -14.86
N LYS A 139 -15.40 7.92 -16.09
CA LYS A 139 -14.88 7.00 -17.13
C LYS A 139 -13.44 7.31 -17.52
N ASP A 140 -13.10 8.58 -17.67
CA ASP A 140 -11.74 9.01 -17.99
C ASP A 140 -10.75 8.68 -16.89
N GLU A 141 -11.15 8.87 -15.62
CA GLU A 141 -10.36 8.46 -14.45
C GLU A 141 -10.17 6.94 -14.41
N ALA A 142 -11.22 6.16 -14.60
CA ALA A 142 -11.15 4.70 -14.67
C ALA A 142 -10.23 4.23 -15.80
N LEU A 143 -10.27 4.86 -16.96
CA LEU A 143 -9.38 4.54 -18.09
C LEU A 143 -7.91 4.85 -17.77
N LYS A 144 -7.62 5.96 -17.09
CA LYS A 144 -6.27 6.31 -16.65
C LYS A 144 -5.74 5.25 -15.68
N ARG A 145 -6.58 4.83 -14.72
CA ARG A 145 -6.28 3.79 -13.74
C ARG A 145 -6.02 2.44 -14.42
N LEU A 146 -6.87 2.03 -15.34
CA LEU A 146 -6.72 0.80 -16.13
C LEU A 146 -5.40 0.72 -16.91
N ARG A 147 -4.91 1.84 -17.45
CA ARG A 147 -3.62 1.87 -18.17
C ARG A 147 -2.44 1.50 -17.28
N ILE A 148 -2.51 1.84 -16.00
CA ILE A 148 -1.46 1.51 -15.02
C ILE A 148 -1.62 0.08 -14.55
N LEU A 149 -2.83 -0.34 -14.15
CA LEU A 149 -3.13 -1.68 -13.67
C LEU A 149 -2.79 -2.78 -14.69
N LYS A 150 -3.06 -2.54 -15.97
CA LYS A 150 -2.71 -3.49 -17.05
C LYS A 150 -1.21 -3.84 -17.12
N LYS A 151 -0.33 -3.00 -16.58
CA LYS A 151 1.11 -3.30 -16.51
C LYS A 151 1.45 -4.35 -15.45
N PHE A 152 0.55 -4.54 -14.49
CA PHE A 152 0.68 -5.48 -13.38
C PHE A 152 -0.27 -6.68 -13.53
N ASP A 153 -1.03 -6.76 -14.61
CA ASP A 153 -1.94 -7.88 -14.87
C ASP A 153 -1.14 -9.16 -15.17
N PRO A 154 -1.22 -10.19 -14.31
CA PRO A 154 -0.46 -11.42 -14.46
C PRO A 154 -0.87 -12.23 -15.70
N ARG A 155 -2.03 -11.94 -16.30
CA ARG A 155 -2.55 -12.63 -17.50
C ARG A 155 -1.91 -12.16 -18.79
N ILE A 156 -1.38 -10.92 -18.84
CA ILE A 156 -0.92 -10.29 -20.09
C ILE A 156 0.52 -10.65 -20.43
N GLU A 157 1.41 -10.81 -19.44
CA GLU A 157 2.79 -11.26 -19.67
C GLU A 157 3.41 -11.89 -18.41
N LYS A 158 4.17 -12.96 -18.58
CA LYS A 158 5.05 -13.55 -17.55
C LYS A 158 6.27 -12.65 -17.28
N LYS A 159 6.07 -11.41 -16.88
CA LYS A 159 7.17 -10.54 -16.48
C LYS A 159 7.45 -10.72 -15.01
N ILE A 160 8.61 -11.28 -14.70
CA ILE A 160 9.13 -11.54 -13.35
C ILE A 160 9.19 -10.25 -12.48
N PHE A 161 9.11 -9.07 -13.11
CA PHE A 161 9.34 -7.77 -12.47
C PHE A 161 8.10 -6.89 -12.29
N ASN A 162 6.89 -7.42 -12.46
CA ASN A 162 5.67 -6.62 -12.37
C ASN A 162 4.89 -6.84 -11.07
N LYS A 163 5.58 -6.86 -9.94
CA LYS A 163 4.95 -6.98 -8.63
C LYS A 163 4.80 -5.58 -8.00
N PRO A 164 3.56 -5.16 -7.65
CA PRO A 164 3.32 -3.83 -7.09
C PRO A 164 4.10 -3.56 -5.80
N GLU A 165 4.30 -4.57 -4.96
CA GLU A 165 5.03 -4.47 -3.70
C GLU A 165 6.48 -4.01 -3.85
N TRP A 166 7.06 -4.11 -5.04
CA TRP A 166 8.42 -3.61 -5.31
C TRP A 166 8.52 -2.08 -5.37
N MET A 167 7.39 -1.37 -5.29
CA MET A 167 7.36 0.09 -5.14
C MET A 167 7.71 0.52 -3.71
N VAL A 168 7.84 -0.43 -2.80
CA VAL A 168 8.27 -0.23 -1.41
C VAL A 168 9.64 -0.88 -1.23
N LEU A 169 10.60 -0.09 -0.77
CA LEU A 169 11.94 -0.58 -0.44
C LEU A 169 11.85 -1.31 0.90
N SER A 170 12.20 -2.58 0.91
CA SER A 170 12.33 -3.40 2.11
C SER A 170 13.60 -4.25 1.97
N ILE A 171 14.24 -4.51 3.09
CA ILE A 171 15.40 -5.40 3.15
C ILE A 171 14.90 -6.83 3.11
#